data_9652d942a3fe43c26d714531d0636c07
#
_entry.id   9652d942a3fe43c26d714531d0636c07
#
_cell.length_a   1.000
_cell.length_b   1.000
_cell.length_c   1.000
_cell.angle_alpha   90.00
_cell.angle_beta   90.00
_cell.angle_gamma   90.00
#
_symmetry.space_group_name_H-M   'P 1'
#
loop_
_entity.id
_entity.type
_entity.pdbx_description
1 polymer ?
#
loop_
_entity_poly.entity_id
_entity_poly.type
_entity_poly.pdbx_seq_one_letter_code
_entity_poly.pdbx_strand_id
1 'polypeptide(L)'
;GAAMIQIEDQTFPKRCGHLDGKGVVPVAEMQGKLKAALDARQSSNTLILARTDALAVEGIQSALDRAEAYLACGVDALFIEALRTPDQMQQACDQFAHRIPLLANMVEGGQTPIQSASELGERGFRIVIFPGGTARAVAHSLQGYYGSLQMSQTTTPWRDKMLNFDELNQLIGTPELLT
;
A
#
# COMPACT_ATOMS: atom_id res chain seq x y z
N GLY A 1 -7.58 -4.60 -16.82
CA GLY A 1 -6.48 -5.32 -16.18
C GLY A 1 -5.82 -4.49 -15.10
N ALA A 2 -5.18 -5.15 -14.12
CA ALA A 2 -4.38 -4.48 -13.12
C ALA A 2 -3.04 -4.02 -13.72
N ALA A 3 -2.60 -2.81 -13.36
CA ALA A 3 -1.28 -2.31 -13.78
C ALA A 3 -0.14 -2.96 -12.98
N MET A 4 -0.41 -3.35 -11.71
CA MET A 4 0.55 -4.02 -10.85
C MET A 4 -0.16 -5.04 -9.95
N ILE A 5 0.47 -6.19 -9.72
CA ILE A 5 0.02 -7.24 -8.81
C ILE A 5 1.08 -7.42 -7.72
N GLN A 6 0.65 -7.35 -6.46
CA GLN A 6 1.52 -7.57 -5.30
C GLN A 6 1.40 -9.03 -4.82
N ILE A 7 2.55 -9.66 -4.60
CA ILE A 7 2.66 -11.00 -4.01
C ILE A 7 3.54 -10.89 -2.76
N GLU A 8 3.08 -11.47 -1.65
CA GLU A 8 3.77 -11.37 -0.37
C GLU A 8 4.13 -12.74 0.21
N ASP A 9 5.16 -12.76 1.05
CA ASP A 9 5.71 -13.96 1.65
C ASP A 9 5.08 -14.36 3.00
N GLN A 10 3.94 -13.78 3.39
CA GLN A 10 3.25 -14.19 4.61
C GLN A 10 2.69 -15.63 4.52
N THR A 11 2.74 -16.35 5.65
CA THR A 11 1.98 -17.60 5.85
C THR A 11 0.50 -17.32 6.06
N PHE A 12 -0.39 -18.28 5.78
CA PHE A 12 -1.82 -18.18 6.11
C PHE A 12 -2.07 -18.58 7.58
N PRO A 13 -3.07 -17.93 8.23
CA PRO A 13 -3.86 -16.79 7.76
C PRO A 13 -3.03 -15.50 7.78
N LYS A 14 -3.12 -14.73 6.70
CA LYS A 14 -2.41 -13.45 6.58
C LYS A 14 -2.95 -12.40 7.55
N ARG A 15 -2.08 -11.48 7.97
CA ARG A 15 -2.40 -10.35 8.86
C ARG A 15 -1.91 -9.04 8.26
N CYS A 16 -2.47 -7.94 8.72
CA CYS A 16 -1.93 -6.62 8.37
C CYS A 16 -0.44 -6.54 8.73
N GLY A 17 0.38 -5.98 7.85
CA GLY A 17 1.83 -5.84 8.03
C GLY A 17 2.26 -5.09 9.30
N HIS A 18 1.38 -4.26 9.86
CA HIS A 18 1.62 -3.52 11.10
C HIS A 18 1.13 -4.24 12.38
N LEU A 19 0.51 -5.43 12.26
CA LEU A 19 0.06 -6.26 13.39
C LEU A 19 1.08 -7.35 13.72
N ASP A 20 1.08 -7.82 14.97
CA ASP A 20 1.92 -8.92 15.43
C ASP A 20 1.38 -10.30 15.06
N GLY A 21 2.20 -11.33 15.23
CA GLY A 21 1.85 -12.74 15.03
C GLY A 21 1.77 -13.18 13.58
N LYS A 22 2.49 -12.51 12.68
CA LYS A 22 2.74 -12.97 11.31
C LYS A 22 3.81 -14.06 11.30
N GLY A 23 3.77 -14.90 10.26
CA GLY A 23 4.88 -15.76 9.85
C GLY A 23 5.20 -15.52 8.37
N VAL A 24 6.38 -15.92 7.95
CA VAL A 24 6.78 -15.86 6.54
C VAL A 24 7.09 -17.27 6.02
N VAL A 25 6.78 -17.51 4.74
CA VAL A 25 7.11 -18.76 4.06
C VAL A 25 8.62 -18.84 3.78
N PRO A 26 9.18 -20.02 3.53
CA PRO A 26 10.56 -20.15 3.08
C PRO A 26 10.83 -19.31 1.82
N VAL A 27 12.05 -18.75 1.70
CA VAL A 27 12.45 -17.94 0.54
C VAL A 27 12.22 -18.68 -0.78
N ALA A 28 12.56 -19.96 -0.86
CA ALA A 28 12.39 -20.76 -2.07
C ALA A 28 10.91 -20.91 -2.48
N GLU A 29 9.99 -20.99 -1.51
CA GLU A 29 8.55 -21.03 -1.80
C GLU A 29 8.08 -19.69 -2.40
N MET A 30 8.48 -18.57 -1.81
CA MET A 30 8.14 -17.25 -2.35
C MET A 30 8.74 -17.02 -3.74
N GLN A 31 9.99 -17.43 -3.95
CA GLN A 31 10.63 -17.40 -5.28
C GLN A 31 9.83 -18.22 -6.31
N GLY A 32 9.31 -19.39 -5.93
CA GLY A 32 8.42 -20.19 -6.78
C GLY A 32 7.14 -19.45 -7.15
N LYS A 33 6.50 -18.77 -6.18
CA LYS A 33 5.29 -17.94 -6.43
C LYS A 33 5.58 -16.79 -7.39
N LEU A 34 6.70 -16.08 -7.20
CA LEU A 34 7.11 -14.95 -8.05
C LEU A 34 7.40 -15.41 -9.49
N LYS A 35 8.15 -16.50 -9.66
CA LYS A 35 8.44 -17.06 -10.98
C LYS A 35 7.17 -17.50 -11.70
N ALA A 36 6.26 -18.18 -11.00
CA ALA A 36 4.97 -18.58 -11.56
C ALA A 36 4.13 -17.36 -12.02
N ALA A 37 4.13 -16.26 -11.26
CA ALA A 37 3.43 -15.05 -11.64
C ALA A 37 4.06 -14.36 -12.86
N LEU A 38 5.39 -14.30 -12.91
CA LEU A 38 6.15 -13.74 -14.04
C LEU A 38 5.92 -14.55 -15.32
N ASP A 39 5.91 -15.88 -15.23
CA ASP A 39 5.67 -16.78 -16.35
C ASP A 39 4.23 -16.73 -16.85
N ALA A 40 3.26 -16.57 -15.94
CA ALA A 40 1.83 -16.48 -16.30
C ALA A 40 1.41 -15.12 -16.86
N ARG A 41 2.22 -14.09 -16.69
CA ARG A 41 1.94 -12.73 -17.13
C ARG A 41 1.89 -12.65 -18.66
N GLN A 42 0.75 -12.17 -19.21
CA GLN A 42 0.55 -12.05 -20.67
C GLN A 42 1.05 -10.72 -21.25
N SER A 43 1.28 -9.71 -20.42
CA SER A 43 1.69 -8.38 -20.82
C SER A 43 2.76 -7.83 -19.88
N SER A 44 3.84 -7.29 -20.40
CA SER A 44 4.86 -6.58 -19.64
C SER A 44 4.34 -5.31 -18.97
N ASN A 45 3.17 -4.81 -19.37
CA ASN A 45 2.51 -3.68 -18.73
C ASN A 45 1.84 -4.04 -17.39
N THR A 46 1.69 -5.34 -17.07
CA THR A 46 1.27 -5.78 -15.74
C THR A 46 2.51 -6.07 -14.92
N LEU A 47 2.83 -5.20 -13.97
CA LEU A 47 4.02 -5.31 -13.14
C LEU A 47 3.81 -6.31 -11.99
N ILE A 48 4.87 -7.00 -11.59
CA ILE A 48 4.89 -7.89 -10.41
C ILE A 48 5.72 -7.23 -9.32
N LEU A 49 5.08 -6.92 -8.19
CA LEU A 49 5.73 -6.40 -7.00
C LEU A 49 5.88 -7.50 -5.97
N ALA A 50 7.11 -7.73 -5.52
CA ALA A 50 7.40 -8.64 -4.42
C ALA A 50 7.40 -7.90 -3.09
N ARG A 51 6.58 -8.37 -2.13
CA ARG A 51 6.53 -7.87 -0.77
C ARG A 51 7.11 -8.89 0.19
N THR A 52 7.94 -8.40 1.13
CA THR A 52 8.36 -9.17 2.29
C THR A 52 7.86 -8.55 3.60
N ASP A 53 7.33 -9.39 4.48
CA ASP A 53 6.94 -9.04 5.84
C ASP A 53 8.00 -9.54 6.88
N ALA A 54 9.15 -9.98 6.42
CA ALA A 54 10.19 -10.59 7.25
C ALA A 54 10.80 -9.63 8.29
N LEU A 55 10.76 -8.31 8.06
CA LEU A 55 11.27 -7.34 9.04
C LEU A 55 10.69 -7.54 10.44
N ALA A 56 9.39 -7.77 10.52
CA ALA A 56 8.69 -7.94 11.79
C ALA A 56 8.88 -9.33 12.41
N VAL A 57 9.32 -10.32 11.64
CA VAL A 57 9.44 -11.75 12.04
C VAL A 57 10.89 -12.13 12.27
N GLU A 58 11.79 -11.74 11.38
CA GLU A 58 13.19 -12.19 11.31
C GLU A 58 14.20 -11.03 11.39
N GLY A 59 13.73 -9.77 11.38
CA GLY A 59 14.56 -8.58 11.46
C GLY A 59 15.00 -8.02 10.11
N ILE A 60 15.70 -6.86 10.15
CA ILE A 60 16.02 -6.09 8.94
C ILE A 60 16.94 -6.85 7.97
N GLN A 61 17.97 -7.54 8.46
CA GLN A 61 18.89 -8.23 7.58
C GLN A 61 18.21 -9.32 6.77
N SER A 62 17.37 -10.14 7.41
CA SER A 62 16.60 -11.17 6.70
C SER A 62 15.64 -10.56 5.67
N ALA A 63 14.99 -9.42 6.00
CA ALA A 63 14.13 -8.72 5.05
C ALA A 63 14.90 -8.24 3.80
N LEU A 64 16.12 -7.72 3.98
CA LEU A 64 16.99 -7.28 2.88
C LEU A 64 17.48 -8.47 2.04
N ASP A 65 17.89 -9.58 2.68
CA ASP A 65 18.34 -10.79 2.00
C ASP A 65 17.20 -11.42 1.17
N ARG A 66 15.97 -11.43 1.71
CA ARG A 66 14.77 -11.87 0.98
C ARG A 66 14.47 -10.95 -0.21
N ALA A 67 14.52 -9.63 -0.01
CA ALA A 67 14.33 -8.67 -1.09
C ALA A 67 15.35 -8.87 -2.22
N GLU A 68 16.62 -9.16 -1.92
CA GLU A 68 17.64 -9.51 -2.90
C GLU A 68 17.30 -10.80 -3.66
N ALA A 69 16.86 -11.85 -2.95
CA ALA A 69 16.46 -13.10 -3.56
C ALA A 69 15.24 -12.93 -4.49
N TYR A 70 14.31 -12.01 -4.14
CA TYR A 70 13.12 -11.73 -4.95
C TYR A 70 13.45 -10.86 -6.16
N LEU A 71 14.36 -9.89 -6.00
CA LEU A 71 14.91 -9.12 -7.12
C LEU A 71 15.55 -10.03 -8.16
N ALA A 72 16.32 -11.06 -7.71
CA ALA A 72 16.94 -12.04 -8.59
C ALA A 72 15.94 -12.89 -9.38
N CYS A 73 14.66 -12.94 -8.98
CA CYS A 73 13.59 -13.57 -9.77
C CYS A 73 13.15 -12.74 -10.99
N GLY A 74 13.51 -11.45 -11.06
CA GLY A 74 13.13 -10.55 -12.16
C GLY A 74 11.81 -9.82 -11.92
N VAL A 75 11.43 -9.57 -10.66
CA VAL A 75 10.26 -8.75 -10.31
C VAL A 75 10.46 -7.28 -10.69
N ASP A 76 9.37 -6.53 -10.87
CA ASP A 76 9.40 -5.17 -11.39
C ASP A 76 9.44 -4.10 -10.27
N ALA A 77 9.10 -4.47 -9.02
CA ALA A 77 9.17 -3.58 -7.86
C ALA A 77 9.34 -4.39 -6.56
N LEU A 78 9.86 -3.73 -5.52
CA LEU A 78 10.02 -4.32 -4.18
C LEU A 78 9.27 -3.51 -3.13
N PHE A 79 8.78 -4.23 -2.13
CA PHE A 79 8.15 -3.67 -0.95
C PHE A 79 8.64 -4.39 0.31
N ILE A 80 9.38 -3.69 1.16
CA ILE A 80 9.80 -4.16 2.48
C ILE A 80 8.83 -3.56 3.49
N GLU A 81 7.95 -4.38 4.05
CA GLU A 81 6.87 -3.90 4.91
C GLU A 81 7.37 -3.47 6.28
N ALA A 82 6.74 -2.43 6.84
CA ALA A 82 6.89 -1.96 8.21
C ALA A 82 8.32 -1.55 8.59
N LEU A 83 9.05 -0.87 7.70
CA LEU A 83 10.29 -0.18 8.05
C LEU A 83 10.00 0.84 9.15
N ARG A 84 10.66 0.70 10.32
CA ARG A 84 10.31 1.40 11.57
C ARG A 84 11.07 2.69 11.80
N THR A 85 12.24 2.83 11.17
CA THR A 85 13.11 3.97 11.38
C THR A 85 13.59 4.57 10.06
N PRO A 86 13.95 5.88 10.04
CA PRO A 86 14.57 6.49 8.88
C PRO A 86 15.84 5.77 8.41
N ASP A 87 16.63 5.20 9.35
CA ASP A 87 17.85 4.45 9.02
C ASP A 87 17.53 3.15 8.28
N GLN A 88 16.48 2.42 8.70
CA GLN A 88 16.03 1.21 7.98
C GLN A 88 15.53 1.55 6.57
N MET A 89 14.80 2.68 6.42
CA MET A 89 14.38 3.16 5.11
C MET A 89 15.56 3.51 4.22
N GLN A 90 16.56 4.21 4.80
CA GLN A 90 17.77 4.57 4.08
C GLN A 90 18.55 3.32 3.66
N GLN A 91 18.73 2.36 4.56
CA GLN A 91 19.41 1.09 4.26
C GLN A 91 18.75 0.34 3.10
N ALA A 92 17.42 0.28 3.07
CA ALA A 92 16.68 -0.32 1.95
C ALA A 92 16.89 0.46 0.64
N CYS A 93 16.87 1.81 0.69
CA CYS A 93 17.10 2.64 -0.48
C CYS A 93 18.54 2.55 -1.00
N ASP A 94 19.54 2.55 -0.12
CA ASP A 94 20.95 2.44 -0.49
C ASP A 94 21.22 1.12 -1.23
N GLN A 95 20.56 0.03 -0.81
CA GLN A 95 20.75 -1.28 -1.42
C GLN A 95 19.97 -1.46 -2.73
N PHE A 96 18.77 -0.90 -2.86
CA PHE A 96 17.87 -1.27 -3.94
C PHE A 96 17.41 -0.14 -4.84
N ALA A 97 17.34 1.14 -4.37
CA ALA A 97 16.67 2.21 -5.11
C ALA A 97 17.29 2.52 -6.48
N HIS A 98 18.58 2.23 -6.67
CA HIS A 98 19.29 2.39 -7.95
C HIS A 98 19.10 1.20 -8.92
N ARG A 99 18.45 0.12 -8.47
CA ARG A 99 18.27 -1.14 -9.21
C ARG A 99 16.81 -1.43 -9.54
N ILE A 100 15.88 -1.02 -8.68
CA ILE A 100 14.46 -1.35 -8.80
C ILE A 100 13.59 -0.32 -8.05
N PRO A 101 12.38 0.02 -8.53
CA PRO A 101 11.43 0.83 -7.78
C PRO A 101 11.08 0.23 -6.43
N LEU A 102 11.17 1.05 -5.37
CA LEU A 102 10.74 0.69 -4.02
C LEU A 102 9.40 1.31 -3.69
N LEU A 103 8.53 0.55 -3.00
CA LEU A 103 7.26 1.02 -2.47
C LEU A 103 7.38 1.33 -0.97
N ALA A 104 6.89 2.51 -0.57
CA ALA A 104 6.69 2.92 0.82
C ALA A 104 5.19 2.92 1.18
N ASN A 105 4.86 2.34 2.33
CA ASN A 105 3.49 2.22 2.84
C ASN A 105 3.30 3.12 4.07
N MET A 106 2.54 4.21 3.91
CA MET A 106 2.28 5.21 4.94
C MET A 106 0.92 4.95 5.60
N VAL A 107 0.92 4.11 6.63
CA VAL A 107 -0.28 3.78 7.42
C VAL A 107 -0.31 4.63 8.68
N GLU A 108 -1.32 5.48 8.81
CA GLU A 108 -1.52 6.32 10.01
C GLU A 108 -1.70 5.43 11.25
N GLY A 109 -0.88 5.66 12.27
CA GLY A 109 -0.84 4.85 13.50
C GLY A 109 -0.20 3.47 13.32
N GLY A 110 0.47 3.21 12.17
CA GLY A 110 1.23 2.00 11.93
C GLY A 110 2.64 2.04 12.53
N GLN A 111 3.47 1.04 12.17
CA GLN A 111 4.84 0.91 12.67
C GLN A 111 5.82 1.89 11.98
N THR A 112 5.50 2.30 10.76
CA THR A 112 6.34 3.18 9.93
C THR A 112 6.02 4.64 10.23
N PRO A 113 7.02 5.50 10.54
CA PRO A 113 6.80 6.94 10.69
C PRO A 113 6.26 7.55 9.41
N ILE A 114 5.17 8.33 9.53
CA ILE A 114 4.57 9.02 8.37
C ILE A 114 5.53 10.09 7.85
N GLN A 115 5.78 10.05 6.56
CA GLN A 115 6.54 11.04 5.80
C GLN A 115 5.75 11.44 4.55
N SER A 116 6.02 12.61 4.01
CA SER A 116 5.45 13.03 2.74
C SER A 116 6.00 12.23 1.56
N ALA A 117 5.24 12.17 0.47
CA ALA A 117 5.70 11.53 -0.76
C ALA A 117 6.98 12.18 -1.32
N SER A 118 7.16 13.50 -1.13
CA SER A 118 8.37 14.22 -1.54
C SER A 118 9.60 13.74 -0.75
N GLU A 119 9.52 13.72 0.58
CA GLU A 119 10.62 13.24 1.45
C GLU A 119 11.00 11.78 1.13
N LEU A 120 10.01 10.93 0.90
CA LEU A 120 10.24 9.54 0.50
C LEU A 120 10.87 9.44 -0.90
N GLY A 121 10.44 10.28 -1.83
CA GLY A 121 11.01 10.37 -3.18
C GLY A 121 12.48 10.80 -3.17
N GLU A 122 12.83 11.80 -2.35
CA GLU A 122 14.22 12.26 -2.14
C GLU A 122 15.09 11.16 -1.54
N ARG A 123 14.55 10.32 -0.65
CA ARG A 123 15.21 9.17 -0.07
C ARG A 123 15.46 8.04 -1.07
N GLY A 124 14.61 7.89 -2.10
CA GLY A 124 14.77 6.90 -3.15
C GLY A 124 13.53 6.04 -3.43
N PHE A 125 12.44 6.18 -2.68
CA PHE A 125 11.19 5.50 -3.00
C PHE A 125 10.56 6.07 -4.28
N ARG A 126 9.92 5.21 -5.07
CA ARG A 126 9.25 5.60 -6.32
C ARG A 126 7.74 5.41 -6.29
N ILE A 127 7.25 4.63 -5.36
CA ILE A 127 5.84 4.36 -5.14
C ILE A 127 5.53 4.64 -3.68
N VAL A 128 4.51 5.47 -3.41
CA VAL A 128 4.06 5.76 -2.04
C VAL A 128 2.56 5.54 -1.98
N ILE A 129 2.11 4.75 -1.00
CA ILE A 129 0.70 4.49 -0.77
C ILE A 129 0.26 4.93 0.63
N PHE A 130 -0.97 5.42 0.74
CA PHE A 130 -1.67 5.78 1.97
C PHE A 130 -2.97 4.93 2.06
N PRO A 131 -2.86 3.63 2.33
CA PRO A 131 -3.94 2.67 2.05
C PRO A 131 -5.14 2.80 2.97
N GLY A 132 -4.96 3.31 4.17
CA GLY A 132 -6.02 3.42 5.17
C GLY A 132 -6.73 4.78 5.20
N GLY A 133 -6.15 5.81 4.63
CA GLY A 133 -6.60 7.20 4.76
C GLY A 133 -8.03 7.42 4.27
N THR A 134 -8.36 6.96 3.07
CA THR A 134 -9.69 7.11 2.48
C THR A 134 -10.78 6.46 3.34
N ALA A 135 -10.57 5.19 3.74
CA ALA A 135 -11.55 4.47 4.55
C ALA A 135 -11.79 5.15 5.91
N ARG A 136 -10.71 5.62 6.56
CA ARG A 136 -10.79 6.33 7.84
C ARG A 136 -11.48 7.69 7.70
N ALA A 137 -11.16 8.45 6.65
CA ALA A 137 -11.80 9.74 6.38
C ALA A 137 -13.30 9.58 6.12
N VAL A 138 -13.68 8.60 5.28
CA VAL A 138 -15.09 8.29 4.99
C VAL A 138 -15.81 7.84 6.26
N ALA A 139 -15.25 6.91 7.04
CA ALA A 139 -15.85 6.42 8.27
C ALA A 139 -16.09 7.57 9.27
N HIS A 140 -15.11 8.44 9.47
CA HIS A 140 -15.24 9.61 10.35
C HIS A 140 -16.33 10.59 9.85
N SER A 141 -16.35 10.87 8.54
CA SER A 141 -17.38 11.73 7.94
C SER A 141 -18.78 11.13 8.10
N LEU A 142 -18.95 9.83 7.86
CA LEU A 142 -20.24 9.16 8.01
C LEU A 142 -20.71 9.12 9.48
N GLN A 143 -19.81 8.92 10.44
CA GLN A 143 -20.16 9.01 11.86
C GLN A 143 -20.74 10.41 12.20
N GLY A 144 -20.10 11.47 11.73
CA GLY A 144 -20.58 12.83 11.93
C GLY A 144 -21.92 13.09 11.24
N TYR A 145 -22.07 12.64 9.99
CA TYR A 145 -23.29 12.77 9.21
C TYR A 145 -24.49 12.09 9.89
N TYR A 146 -24.36 10.80 10.21
CA TYR A 146 -25.43 10.04 10.85
C TYR A 146 -25.74 10.50 12.27
N GLY A 147 -24.72 10.93 13.04
CA GLY A 147 -24.94 11.55 14.35
C GLY A 147 -25.75 12.84 14.24
N SER A 148 -25.42 13.71 13.29
CA SER A 148 -26.19 14.94 13.01
C SER A 148 -27.63 14.63 12.56
N LEU A 149 -27.81 13.68 11.65
CA LEU A 149 -29.12 13.29 11.15
C LEU A 149 -30.01 12.70 12.26
N GLN A 150 -29.45 11.89 13.16
CA GLN A 150 -30.19 11.33 14.30
C GLN A 150 -30.68 12.42 15.25
N MET A 151 -29.85 13.42 15.52
CA MET A 151 -30.21 14.52 16.45
C MET A 151 -31.19 15.51 15.83
N SER A 152 -30.99 15.89 14.58
CA SER A 152 -31.75 16.99 13.94
C SER A 152 -32.90 16.51 13.06
N GLN A 153 -32.99 15.22 12.75
CA GLN A 153 -33.99 14.61 11.85
C GLN A 153 -34.07 15.29 10.46
N THR A 154 -33.01 15.97 10.05
CA THR A 154 -32.85 16.65 8.77
C THR A 154 -31.38 16.72 8.39
N THR A 155 -31.08 16.81 7.09
CA THR A 155 -29.71 16.98 6.59
C THR A 155 -29.22 18.43 6.62
N THR A 156 -30.10 19.38 6.96
CA THR A 156 -29.80 20.82 6.90
C THR A 156 -28.50 21.22 7.63
N PRO A 157 -28.20 20.73 8.86
CA PRO A 157 -26.95 21.09 9.56
C PRO A 157 -25.67 20.53 8.94
N TRP A 158 -25.79 19.63 7.95
CA TRP A 158 -24.64 18.99 7.29
C TRP A 158 -24.39 19.49 5.87
N ARG A 159 -25.27 20.36 5.33
CA ARG A 159 -25.24 20.78 3.92
C ARG A 159 -23.90 21.37 3.48
N ASP A 160 -23.27 22.15 4.33
CA ASP A 160 -21.98 22.79 4.05
C ASP A 160 -20.78 21.82 4.13
N LYS A 161 -21.02 20.56 4.53
CA LYS A 161 -20.01 19.51 4.65
C LYS A 161 -20.17 18.40 3.61
N MET A 162 -21.06 18.58 2.65
CA MET A 162 -21.28 17.62 1.56
C MET A 162 -21.43 18.36 0.23
N LEU A 163 -21.15 17.65 -0.86
CA LEU A 163 -21.41 18.17 -2.20
C LEU A 163 -22.91 18.45 -2.39
N ASN A 164 -23.25 19.51 -3.09
CA ASN A 164 -24.62 19.74 -3.55
C ASN A 164 -24.98 18.78 -4.71
N PHE A 165 -26.21 18.84 -5.18
CA PHE A 165 -26.71 17.93 -6.22
C PHE A 165 -25.92 18.03 -7.53
N ASP A 166 -25.62 19.26 -7.97
CA ASP A 166 -24.92 19.50 -9.23
C ASP A 166 -23.44 19.12 -9.14
N GLU A 167 -22.77 19.46 -8.03
CA GLU A 167 -21.38 19.12 -7.76
C GLU A 167 -21.16 17.59 -7.75
N LEU A 168 -22.08 16.83 -7.13
CA LEU A 168 -22.00 15.38 -7.13
C LEU A 168 -22.17 14.80 -8.54
N ASN A 169 -23.18 15.26 -9.27
CA ASN A 169 -23.44 14.80 -10.64
C ASN A 169 -22.27 15.11 -11.58
N GLN A 170 -21.66 16.27 -11.44
CA GLN A 170 -20.45 16.64 -12.18
C GLN A 170 -19.28 15.70 -11.86
N LEU A 171 -19.06 15.45 -10.56
CA LEU A 171 -17.96 14.60 -10.08
C LEU A 171 -18.04 13.17 -10.63
N ILE A 172 -19.26 12.60 -10.71
CA ILE A 172 -19.47 11.22 -11.19
C ILE A 172 -19.67 11.12 -12.71
N GLY A 173 -19.57 12.22 -13.44
CA GLY A 173 -19.66 12.22 -14.91
C GLY A 173 -21.09 12.03 -15.45
N THR A 174 -22.12 12.39 -14.68
CA THR A 174 -23.52 12.26 -15.13
C THR A 174 -23.80 13.04 -16.42
N PRO A 175 -23.29 14.27 -16.64
CA PRO A 175 -23.52 14.99 -17.89
C PRO A 175 -23.04 14.26 -19.13
N GLU A 176 -21.89 13.59 -19.06
CA GLU A 176 -21.28 12.82 -20.17
C GLU A 176 -22.07 11.54 -20.48
N LEU A 177 -22.74 10.96 -19.48
CA LEU A 177 -23.56 9.76 -19.65
C LEU A 177 -24.94 10.04 -20.27
N LEU A 178 -25.42 11.29 -20.19
CA LEU A 178 -26.74 11.68 -20.67
C LEU A 178 -26.69 12.35 -22.07
N THR A 179 -25.51 12.51 -22.64
CA THR A 179 -25.30 12.97 -24.01
C THR A 179 -25.11 11.80 -24.97
#